data_93d5303ef44ddb18451736963e1a94d7
#
_entry.id   93d5303ef44ddb18451736963e1a94d7
#
_cell.length_a   1.000
_cell.length_b   1.000
_cell.length_c   1.000
_cell.angle_alpha   90.00
_cell.angle_beta   90.00
_cell.angle_gamma   90.00
#
_symmetry.space_group_name_H-M   'P 1'
#
loop_
_entity.id
_entity.type
_entity.pdbx_description
1 polymer ?
#
loop_
_entity_poly.entity_id
_entity_poly.type
_entity_poly.pdbx_seq_one_letter_code
_entity_poly.pdbx_strand_id
1 'polypeptide(L)'
;MIKQNKKVLVIRCGLLGDTVDATSVIEPLIEMYGDNVEIHWVSKPGISNLFKYDRRITKVFKLRHTKLSFLFNIEKLKIILHSLYEPYDLILNLEIGSKFNDIVRYSKSIKKIGMPYSYIADDIFKEHRVNHQLRILDSLSSTYIKQKAIPSIVGVDINSVKNKYPINEPYIVLCPTNSHVGNANHRGCLLYTSDAADESVR
;
A
#
# COMPACT_ATOMS: atom_id res chain seq x y z
N MET A 1 -18.55 20.82 -20.82
CA MET A 1 -17.74 20.86 -19.59
C MET A 1 -16.92 19.58 -19.51
N ILE A 2 -15.60 19.64 -19.66
CA ILE A 2 -14.72 18.48 -19.47
C ILE A 2 -14.76 18.16 -17.98
N LYS A 3 -15.32 17.01 -17.62
CA LYS A 3 -15.37 16.54 -16.24
C LYS A 3 -13.91 16.27 -15.81
N GLN A 4 -13.35 17.13 -14.96
CA GLN A 4 -11.99 16.96 -14.47
C GLN A 4 -11.91 15.64 -13.70
N ASN A 5 -10.93 14.80 -14.03
CA ASN A 5 -10.70 13.55 -13.34
C ASN A 5 -10.42 13.81 -11.85
N LYS A 6 -11.00 12.99 -11.00
CA LYS A 6 -10.73 13.02 -9.57
C LYS A 6 -9.34 12.47 -9.30
N LYS A 7 -8.60 13.08 -8.36
CA LYS A 7 -7.23 12.68 -8.00
C LYS A 7 -7.13 12.29 -6.54
N VAL A 8 -6.59 11.12 -6.28
CA VAL A 8 -6.41 10.59 -4.92
C VAL A 8 -4.94 10.27 -4.67
N LEU A 9 -4.39 10.74 -3.55
CA LEU A 9 -3.06 10.36 -3.07
C LEU A 9 -3.20 9.35 -1.94
N VAL A 10 -2.71 8.13 -2.14
CA VAL A 10 -2.62 7.11 -1.11
C VAL A 10 -1.19 7.05 -0.57
N ILE A 11 -1.04 7.16 0.76
CA ILE A 11 0.25 7.08 1.43
C ILE A 11 0.34 5.74 2.17
N ARG A 12 1.17 4.83 1.64
CA ARG A 12 1.52 3.57 2.30
C ARG A 12 2.95 3.17 1.92
N CYS A 13 3.87 3.32 2.87
CA CYS A 13 5.29 3.02 2.75
C CYS A 13 5.72 1.83 3.61
N GLY A 14 4.80 0.94 3.94
CA GLY A 14 5.02 -0.27 4.72
C GLY A 14 5.96 -1.27 4.05
N LEU A 15 6.03 -2.48 4.58
CA LEU A 15 6.65 -3.63 3.95
C LEU A 15 5.75 -4.19 2.83
N LEU A 16 6.24 -5.23 2.15
CA LEU A 16 5.54 -5.84 1.02
C LEU A 16 4.11 -6.24 1.38
N GLY A 17 3.93 -7.05 2.43
CA GLY A 17 2.60 -7.50 2.89
C GLY A 17 1.70 -6.33 3.26
N ASP A 18 2.22 -5.35 4.01
CA ASP A 18 1.46 -4.15 4.38
C ASP A 18 0.96 -3.35 3.18
N THR A 19 1.75 -3.34 2.09
CA THR A 19 1.37 -2.65 0.86
C THR A 19 0.35 -3.46 0.07
N VAL A 20 0.49 -4.79 0.05
CA VAL A 20 -0.52 -5.69 -0.55
C VAL A 20 -1.86 -5.52 0.15
N ASP A 21 -1.89 -5.58 1.49
CA ASP A 21 -3.13 -5.36 2.26
C ASP A 21 -3.76 -4.00 1.93
N ALA A 22 -2.93 -2.97 1.75
CA ALA A 22 -3.39 -1.62 1.44
C ALA A 22 -4.02 -1.49 0.04
N THR A 23 -3.73 -2.38 -0.89
CA THR A 23 -4.39 -2.36 -2.21
C THR A 23 -5.89 -2.60 -2.12
N SER A 24 -6.39 -3.12 -1.00
CA SER A 24 -7.83 -3.27 -0.74
C SER A 24 -8.62 -1.96 -0.83
N VAL A 25 -7.97 -0.80 -0.74
CA VAL A 25 -8.64 0.49 -0.88
C VAL A 25 -8.85 0.92 -2.34
N ILE A 26 -8.20 0.25 -3.31
CA ILE A 26 -8.20 0.70 -4.72
C ILE A 26 -9.59 0.61 -5.32
N GLU A 27 -10.24 -0.57 -5.26
CA GLU A 27 -11.60 -0.75 -5.80
C GLU A 27 -12.64 0.16 -5.12
N PRO A 28 -12.66 0.29 -3.77
CA PRO A 28 -13.49 1.28 -3.11
C PRO A 28 -13.26 2.71 -3.59
N LEU A 29 -12.02 3.13 -3.85
CA LEU A 29 -11.73 4.47 -4.35
C LEU A 29 -12.25 4.66 -5.78
N ILE A 30 -12.10 3.65 -6.65
CA ILE A 30 -12.66 3.67 -8.01
C ILE A 30 -14.20 3.76 -7.93
N GLU A 31 -14.83 3.00 -7.07
CA GLU A 31 -16.26 3.01 -6.89
C GLU A 31 -16.81 4.38 -6.39
N MET A 32 -16.10 5.02 -5.45
CA MET A 32 -16.48 6.33 -4.91
C MET A 32 -16.23 7.50 -5.87
N TYR A 33 -15.16 7.45 -6.65
CA TYR A 33 -14.72 8.57 -7.48
C TYR A 33 -14.92 8.36 -8.98
N GLY A 34 -15.28 7.14 -9.40
CA GLY A 34 -15.50 6.73 -10.80
C GLY A 34 -14.26 6.13 -11.46
N ASP A 35 -14.46 5.43 -12.58
CA ASP A 35 -13.43 4.66 -13.30
C ASP A 35 -12.24 5.50 -13.78
N ASN A 36 -12.44 6.80 -13.96
CA ASN A 36 -11.41 7.75 -14.38
C ASN A 36 -10.65 8.39 -13.22
N VAL A 37 -10.76 7.86 -12.00
CA VAL A 37 -9.99 8.38 -10.86
C VAL A 37 -8.50 8.14 -11.07
N GLU A 38 -7.71 9.18 -10.88
CA GLU A 38 -6.25 9.10 -10.89
C GLU A 38 -5.74 8.78 -9.49
N ILE A 39 -5.28 7.55 -9.27
CA ILE A 39 -4.72 7.12 -7.99
C ILE A 39 -3.20 7.25 -8.04
N HIS A 40 -2.66 8.15 -7.23
CA HIS A 40 -1.24 8.28 -6.99
C HIS A 40 -0.87 7.56 -5.68
N TRP A 41 0.27 6.89 -5.67
CA TRP A 41 0.71 6.12 -4.51
C TRP A 41 2.08 6.56 -4.02
N VAL A 42 2.25 6.68 -2.69
CA VAL A 42 3.56 6.89 -2.06
C VAL A 42 4.05 5.55 -1.50
N SER A 43 5.19 5.09 -1.98
CA SER A 43 5.76 3.78 -1.61
C SER A 43 7.28 3.82 -1.46
N LYS A 44 7.86 2.83 -0.81
CA LYS A 44 9.33 2.63 -0.82
C LYS A 44 9.81 2.20 -2.21
N PRO A 45 11.05 2.55 -2.61
CA PRO A 45 11.57 2.25 -3.96
C PRO A 45 11.48 0.77 -4.36
N GLY A 46 11.82 -0.16 -3.45
CA GLY A 46 11.74 -1.60 -3.73
C GLY A 46 10.31 -2.11 -3.88
N ILE A 47 9.39 -1.58 -3.08
CA ILE A 47 7.98 -1.97 -3.06
C ILE A 47 7.21 -1.37 -4.23
N SER A 48 7.64 -0.20 -4.72
CA SER A 48 6.97 0.50 -5.84
C SER A 48 6.81 -0.35 -7.11
N ASN A 49 7.65 -1.37 -7.28
CA ASN A 49 7.57 -2.28 -8.44
C ASN A 49 6.30 -3.15 -8.45
N LEU A 50 5.61 -3.29 -7.31
CA LEU A 50 4.29 -3.94 -7.24
C LEU A 50 3.28 -3.31 -8.19
N PHE A 51 3.37 -2.01 -8.38
CA PHE A 51 2.40 -1.25 -9.19
C PHE A 51 2.81 -1.09 -10.65
N LYS A 52 3.91 -1.72 -11.07
CA LYS A 52 4.45 -1.53 -12.42
C LYS A 52 3.45 -1.88 -13.54
N TYR A 53 2.61 -2.86 -13.32
CA TYR A 53 1.64 -3.36 -14.30
C TYR A 53 0.19 -3.01 -13.93
N ASP A 54 -0.02 -2.33 -12.81
CA ASP A 54 -1.33 -1.96 -12.34
C ASP A 54 -1.77 -0.60 -12.90
N ARG A 55 -2.63 -0.64 -13.92
CA ARG A 55 -3.14 0.57 -14.60
C ARG A 55 -4.06 1.41 -13.71
N ARG A 56 -4.56 0.88 -12.59
CA ARG A 56 -5.36 1.63 -11.62
C ARG A 56 -4.52 2.66 -10.88
N ILE A 57 -3.20 2.42 -10.78
CA ILE A 57 -2.24 3.35 -10.16
C ILE A 57 -1.54 4.15 -11.24
N THR A 58 -1.92 5.40 -11.39
CA THR A 58 -1.42 6.26 -12.46
C THR A 58 -0.04 6.84 -12.18
N LYS A 59 0.34 6.97 -10.91
CA LYS A 59 1.66 7.50 -10.51
C LYS A 59 2.14 6.91 -9.19
N VAL A 60 3.42 6.58 -9.11
CA VAL A 60 4.05 6.12 -7.86
C VAL A 60 5.19 7.06 -7.47
N PHE A 61 5.07 7.70 -6.31
CA PHE A 61 6.12 8.46 -5.67
C PHE A 61 6.99 7.54 -4.81
N LYS A 62 8.28 7.51 -5.08
CA LYS A 62 9.24 6.69 -4.34
C LYS A 62 9.83 7.51 -3.20
N LEU A 63 9.70 7.02 -1.96
CA LEU A 63 10.17 7.70 -0.76
C LEU A 63 11.14 6.80 0.01
N ARG A 64 12.44 7.13 -0.01
CA ARG A 64 13.51 6.38 0.69
C ARG A 64 13.58 6.72 2.18
N HIS A 65 13.63 8.01 2.48
CA HIS A 65 13.87 8.52 3.83
C HIS A 65 12.57 9.00 4.48
N THR A 66 11.82 8.09 5.06
CA THR A 66 10.50 8.41 5.65
C THR A 66 10.58 9.26 6.92
N LYS A 67 11.69 9.17 7.68
CA LYS A 67 11.85 9.86 8.96
C LYS A 67 12.26 11.32 8.84
N LEU A 68 12.92 11.73 7.74
CA LEU A 68 13.37 13.11 7.56
C LEU A 68 12.18 14.04 7.32
N SER A 69 12.25 15.26 7.88
CA SER A 69 11.31 16.34 7.57
C SER A 69 11.37 16.68 6.08
N PHE A 70 10.27 17.20 5.53
CA PHE A 70 10.19 17.60 4.12
C PHE A 70 11.21 18.66 3.74
N LEU A 71 11.65 19.51 4.68
CA LEU A 71 12.68 20.53 4.46
C LEU A 71 14.04 19.93 4.07
N PHE A 72 14.33 18.73 4.56
CA PHE A 72 15.58 18.01 4.29
C PHE A 72 15.37 16.77 3.41
N ASN A 73 14.19 16.63 2.82
CA ASN A 73 13.83 15.47 2.01
C ASN A 73 13.21 15.90 0.68
N ILE A 74 14.04 15.90 -0.35
CA ILE A 74 13.63 16.32 -1.70
C ILE A 74 12.47 15.45 -2.26
N GLU A 75 12.36 14.17 -1.84
CA GLU A 75 11.29 13.27 -2.29
C GLU A 75 9.95 13.70 -1.71
N LYS A 76 9.91 14.05 -0.41
CA LYS A 76 8.71 14.62 0.23
C LYS A 76 8.35 15.97 -0.35
N LEU A 77 9.35 16.82 -0.54
CA LEU A 77 9.16 18.16 -1.14
C LEU A 77 8.55 18.04 -2.54
N LYS A 78 9.02 17.10 -3.38
CA LYS A 78 8.43 16.85 -4.70
C LYS A 78 6.95 16.46 -4.64
N ILE A 79 6.54 15.65 -3.66
CA ILE A 79 5.13 15.27 -3.48
C ILE A 79 4.30 16.49 -3.11
N ILE A 80 4.79 17.30 -2.17
CA ILE A 80 4.11 18.52 -1.73
C ILE A 80 3.99 19.52 -2.89
N LEU A 81 5.09 19.81 -3.59
CA LEU A 81 5.08 20.71 -4.74
C LEU A 81 4.16 20.20 -5.85
N HIS A 82 4.18 18.89 -6.15
CA HIS A 82 3.25 18.30 -7.13
C HIS A 82 1.80 18.62 -6.75
N SER A 83 1.45 18.50 -5.48
CA SER A 83 0.08 18.78 -5.02
C SER A 83 -0.32 20.26 -5.13
N LEU A 84 0.63 21.18 -5.16
CA LEU A 84 0.34 22.62 -5.36
C LEU A 84 -0.05 22.90 -6.81
N TYR A 85 0.57 22.22 -7.77
CA TYR A 85 0.24 22.34 -9.19
C TYR A 85 -0.99 21.52 -9.57
N GLU A 86 -1.09 20.31 -9.04
CA GLU A 86 -2.16 19.36 -9.27
C GLU A 86 -2.81 18.95 -7.94
N PRO A 87 -3.76 19.75 -7.42
CA PRO A 87 -4.41 19.47 -6.15
C PRO A 87 -5.17 18.14 -6.14
N TYR A 88 -5.11 17.44 -5.02
CA TYR A 88 -5.84 16.20 -4.81
C TYR A 88 -7.27 16.45 -4.32
N ASP A 89 -8.21 15.62 -4.76
CA ASP A 89 -9.54 15.57 -4.14
C ASP A 89 -9.48 14.91 -2.76
N LEU A 90 -8.62 13.89 -2.63
CA LEU A 90 -8.39 13.17 -1.39
C LEU A 90 -6.91 12.86 -1.18
N ILE A 91 -6.42 13.06 0.05
CA ILE A 91 -5.20 12.44 0.56
C ILE A 91 -5.60 11.41 1.61
N LEU A 92 -5.29 10.13 1.34
CA LEU A 92 -5.57 9.00 2.21
C LEU A 92 -4.24 8.50 2.81
N ASN A 93 -4.02 8.77 4.09
CA ASN A 93 -2.85 8.30 4.81
C ASN A 93 -3.17 7.03 5.58
N LEU A 94 -2.68 5.89 5.10
CA LEU A 94 -2.84 4.57 5.71
C LEU A 94 -1.68 4.21 6.66
N GLU A 95 -0.74 5.13 6.85
CA GLU A 95 0.38 4.94 7.77
C GLU A 95 0.02 5.31 9.19
N ILE A 96 0.57 4.56 10.13
CA ILE A 96 0.45 4.81 11.55
C ILE A 96 1.64 5.64 12.01
N GLY A 97 1.38 6.68 12.78
CA GLY A 97 2.41 7.55 13.34
C GLY A 97 2.70 8.79 12.50
N SER A 98 3.68 9.59 12.96
CA SER A 98 3.87 10.97 12.52
C SER A 98 4.77 11.17 11.30
N LYS A 99 5.37 10.10 10.77
CA LYS A 99 6.43 10.18 9.72
C LYS A 99 5.99 10.85 8.43
N PHE A 100 4.70 10.83 8.12
CA PHE A 100 4.11 11.35 6.90
C PHE A 100 3.23 12.58 7.12
N ASN A 101 3.13 13.05 8.39
CA ASN A 101 2.28 14.17 8.74
C ASN A 101 2.62 15.45 7.99
N ASP A 102 3.90 15.64 7.65
CA ASP A 102 4.37 16.76 6.85
C ASP A 102 3.80 16.71 5.43
N ILE A 103 3.86 15.56 4.75
CA ILE A 103 3.24 15.39 3.43
C ILE A 103 1.75 15.70 3.52
N VAL A 104 1.05 15.10 4.48
CA VAL A 104 -0.40 15.27 4.62
C VAL A 104 -0.77 16.73 4.95
N ARG A 105 -0.01 17.40 5.83
CA ARG A 105 -0.30 18.79 6.23
C ARG A 105 -0.08 19.79 5.10
N TYR A 106 1.06 19.68 4.41
CA TYR A 106 1.50 20.70 3.45
C TYR A 106 1.06 20.43 2.01
N SER A 107 0.65 19.20 1.66
CA SER A 107 0.05 18.95 0.35
C SER A 107 -1.34 19.55 0.22
N LYS A 108 -1.66 20.07 -0.98
CA LYS A 108 -2.96 20.68 -1.29
C LYS A 108 -3.98 19.61 -1.66
N SER A 109 -5.10 19.59 -0.96
CA SER A 109 -6.23 18.70 -1.26
C SER A 109 -7.53 19.23 -0.71
N ILE A 110 -8.66 18.73 -1.23
CA ILE A 110 -10.01 19.05 -0.75
C ILE A 110 -10.26 18.35 0.58
N LYS A 111 -9.89 17.06 0.68
CA LYS A 111 -10.10 16.23 1.88
C LYS A 111 -8.82 15.50 2.25
N LYS A 112 -8.60 15.33 3.55
CA LYS A 112 -7.45 14.60 4.11
C LYS A 112 -7.94 13.64 5.17
N ILE A 113 -7.52 12.38 5.10
CA ILE A 113 -7.94 11.32 6.02
C ILE A 113 -6.73 10.51 6.45
N GLY A 114 -6.81 9.97 7.66
CA GLY A 114 -5.68 9.34 8.34
C GLY A 114 -4.86 10.37 9.11
N MET A 115 -3.77 9.90 9.75
CA MET A 115 -2.92 10.77 10.56
C MET A 115 -2.42 11.98 9.74
N PRO A 116 -2.40 13.21 10.30
CA PRO A 116 -2.72 13.57 11.69
C PRO A 116 -4.18 13.98 11.93
N TYR A 117 -5.06 13.91 10.95
CA TYR A 117 -6.42 14.47 11.01
C TYR A 117 -7.47 13.49 11.56
N SER A 118 -7.31 12.22 11.29
CA SER A 118 -8.15 11.19 11.88
C SER A 118 -7.26 10.05 12.39
N TYR A 119 -7.38 9.76 13.67
CA TYR A 119 -6.70 8.66 14.32
C TYR A 119 -7.75 7.64 14.73
N ILE A 120 -7.68 6.46 14.12
CA ILE A 120 -8.48 5.33 14.57
C ILE A 120 -7.56 4.54 15.49
N ALA A 121 -7.50 5.00 16.75
CA ALA A 121 -6.73 4.34 17.80
C ALA A 121 -7.44 3.06 18.26
N ASP A 122 -6.74 2.32 18.99
CA ASP A 122 -7.03 1.36 20.06
C ASP A 122 -7.09 -0.11 19.69
N ASP A 123 -7.39 -0.56 18.45
CA ASP A 123 -7.43 -2.00 18.17
C ASP A 123 -6.66 -2.45 16.92
N ILE A 124 -5.67 -1.66 16.48
CA ILE A 124 -4.87 -1.96 15.26
C ILE A 124 -4.23 -3.36 15.30
N PHE A 125 -3.93 -3.85 16.50
CA PHE A 125 -3.31 -5.18 16.69
C PHE A 125 -4.33 -6.30 16.93
N LYS A 126 -5.61 -5.96 17.12
CA LYS A 126 -6.68 -6.93 17.41
C LYS A 126 -7.51 -7.29 16.19
N GLU A 127 -7.46 -6.48 15.13
CA GLU A 127 -8.18 -6.76 13.89
C GLU A 127 -7.25 -6.96 12.69
N HIS A 128 -7.80 -7.57 11.64
CA HIS A 128 -7.08 -7.70 10.38
C HIS A 128 -6.83 -6.32 9.75
N ARG A 129 -5.62 -6.08 9.21
CA ARG A 129 -5.20 -4.78 8.69
C ARG A 129 -6.12 -4.21 7.61
N VAL A 130 -6.71 -5.06 6.78
CA VAL A 130 -7.70 -4.64 5.77
C VAL A 130 -8.90 -3.98 6.45
N ASN A 131 -9.43 -4.56 7.51
CA ASN A 131 -10.57 -3.97 8.23
C ASN A 131 -10.23 -2.59 8.81
N HIS A 132 -9.03 -2.44 9.35
CA HIS A 132 -8.55 -1.13 9.83
C HIS A 132 -8.51 -0.08 8.71
N GLN A 133 -8.02 -0.45 7.51
CA GLN A 133 -7.97 0.44 6.36
C GLN A 133 -9.37 0.80 5.86
N LEU A 134 -10.30 -0.16 5.87
CA LEU A 134 -11.69 0.06 5.51
C LEU A 134 -12.40 1.00 6.48
N ARG A 135 -12.12 0.90 7.79
CA ARG A 135 -12.66 1.86 8.76
C ARG A 135 -12.18 3.29 8.49
N ILE A 136 -10.94 3.47 8.01
CA ILE A 136 -10.47 4.78 7.57
C ILE A 136 -11.31 5.27 6.39
N LEU A 137 -11.62 4.39 5.42
CA LEU A 137 -12.48 4.72 4.28
C LEU A 137 -13.93 4.97 4.68
N ASP A 138 -14.47 4.25 5.67
CA ASP A 138 -15.84 4.44 6.18
C ASP A 138 -16.09 5.88 6.66
N SER A 139 -15.02 6.57 7.10
CA SER A 139 -15.10 7.99 7.44
C SER A 139 -15.32 8.92 6.23
N LEU A 140 -15.12 8.42 5.00
CA LEU A 140 -15.39 9.15 3.76
C LEU A 140 -16.84 8.99 3.31
N SER A 141 -17.29 7.77 3.21
CA SER A 141 -18.61 7.40 2.72
C SER A 141 -18.89 5.93 3.07
N SER A 142 -20.12 5.66 3.43
CA SER A 142 -20.61 4.29 3.60
C SER A 142 -21.12 3.68 2.28
N THR A 143 -20.90 4.35 1.14
CA THR A 143 -21.53 4.00 -0.14
C THR A 143 -20.74 3.01 -0.99
N TYR A 144 -19.51 2.66 -0.62
CA TYR A 144 -18.75 1.65 -1.36
C TYR A 144 -19.10 0.21 -0.94
N ILE A 145 -18.94 -0.72 -1.88
CA ILE A 145 -19.24 -2.14 -1.64
C ILE A 145 -18.06 -2.79 -0.92
N LYS A 146 -18.22 -3.08 0.37
CA LYS A 146 -17.15 -3.67 1.21
C LYS A 146 -16.60 -4.99 0.66
N GLN A 147 -17.42 -5.80 -0.03
CA GLN A 147 -17.00 -7.04 -0.66
C GLN A 147 -15.96 -6.87 -1.77
N LYS A 148 -15.89 -5.69 -2.39
CA LYS A 148 -14.88 -5.36 -3.39
C LYS A 148 -13.55 -4.92 -2.79
N ALA A 149 -13.51 -4.64 -1.51
CA ALA A 149 -12.33 -4.20 -0.79
C ALA A 149 -11.38 -5.38 -0.48
N ILE A 150 -10.90 -6.03 -1.52
CA ILE A 150 -10.02 -7.20 -1.45
C ILE A 150 -8.62 -6.78 -1.89
N PRO A 151 -7.57 -7.13 -1.13
CA PRO A 151 -6.19 -6.94 -1.58
C PRO A 151 -5.97 -7.56 -2.96
N SER A 152 -5.49 -6.77 -3.91
CA SER A 152 -5.27 -7.23 -5.27
C SER A 152 -4.04 -6.61 -5.89
N ILE A 153 -3.24 -7.42 -6.60
CA ILE A 153 -2.06 -6.98 -7.33
C ILE A 153 -2.19 -7.46 -8.77
N VAL A 154 -1.91 -6.55 -9.69
CA VAL A 154 -1.84 -6.88 -11.11
C VAL A 154 -0.41 -7.29 -11.46
N GLY A 155 -0.23 -8.55 -11.84
CA GLY A 155 1.04 -9.12 -12.26
C GLY A 155 1.26 -9.04 -13.77
N VAL A 156 2.35 -9.63 -14.22
CA VAL A 156 2.61 -9.87 -15.64
C VAL A 156 1.77 -11.05 -16.13
N ASP A 157 1.55 -11.11 -17.45
CA ASP A 157 0.96 -12.28 -18.10
C ASP A 157 1.80 -13.54 -17.84
N ILE A 158 1.10 -14.65 -17.58
CA ILE A 158 1.73 -15.95 -17.26
C ILE A 158 2.67 -16.42 -18.37
N ASN A 159 2.36 -16.13 -19.64
CA ASN A 159 3.22 -16.51 -20.76
C ASN A 159 4.56 -15.78 -20.72
N SER A 160 4.58 -14.51 -20.28
CA SER A 160 5.81 -13.76 -20.05
C SER A 160 6.68 -14.38 -18.96
N VAL A 161 6.05 -14.97 -17.92
CA VAL A 161 6.77 -15.70 -16.86
C VAL A 161 7.31 -17.02 -17.41
N LYS A 162 6.49 -17.81 -18.11
CA LYS A 162 6.87 -19.10 -18.70
C LYS A 162 8.02 -18.93 -19.72
N ASN A 163 8.01 -17.87 -20.51
CA ASN A 163 9.10 -17.57 -21.46
C ASN A 163 10.42 -17.23 -20.78
N LYS A 164 10.36 -16.63 -19.59
CA LYS A 164 11.55 -16.26 -18.82
C LYS A 164 12.08 -17.41 -17.95
N TYR A 165 11.19 -18.22 -17.45
CA TYR A 165 11.50 -19.35 -16.57
C TYR A 165 10.86 -20.61 -17.15
N PRO A 166 11.62 -21.69 -17.39
CA PRO A 166 11.09 -22.95 -17.92
C PRO A 166 10.26 -23.64 -16.82
N ILE A 167 9.01 -23.22 -16.67
CA ILE A 167 8.09 -23.77 -15.68
C ILE A 167 7.28 -24.88 -16.35
N ASN A 168 7.48 -26.10 -15.90
CA ASN A 168 6.66 -27.25 -16.26
C ASN A 168 5.58 -27.47 -15.19
N GLU A 169 4.36 -27.66 -15.59
CA GLU A 169 3.24 -27.95 -14.66
C GLU A 169 3.12 -29.45 -14.39
N PRO A 170 2.74 -29.86 -13.18
CA PRO A 170 2.52 -29.02 -11.98
C PRO A 170 3.82 -28.55 -11.32
N TYR A 171 3.79 -27.40 -10.63
CA TYR A 171 4.93 -26.84 -9.92
C TYR A 171 4.55 -26.40 -8.51
N ILE A 172 5.56 -26.32 -7.63
CA ILE A 172 5.44 -25.81 -6.27
C ILE A 172 6.35 -24.60 -6.13
N VAL A 173 5.82 -23.52 -5.56
CA VAL A 173 6.62 -22.31 -5.24
C VAL A 173 7.02 -22.37 -3.78
N LEU A 174 8.34 -22.39 -3.52
CA LEU A 174 8.90 -22.31 -2.19
C LEU A 174 9.43 -20.89 -1.92
N CYS A 175 8.99 -20.28 -0.84
CA CYS A 175 9.46 -18.97 -0.37
C CYS A 175 10.21 -19.14 0.95
N PRO A 176 11.49 -19.55 0.92
CA PRO A 176 12.25 -19.92 2.13
C PRO A 176 12.66 -18.74 3.00
N THR A 177 12.45 -17.51 2.55
CA THR A 177 12.86 -16.30 3.27
C THR A 177 11.67 -15.38 3.49
N ASN A 178 11.74 -14.61 4.58
CA ASN A 178 10.80 -13.53 4.86
C ASN A 178 11.51 -12.18 4.96
N SER A 179 10.75 -11.09 4.99
CA SER A 179 11.28 -9.72 5.04
C SER A 179 11.62 -9.22 6.44
N HIS A 180 11.50 -10.03 7.49
CA HIS A 180 11.80 -9.63 8.86
C HIS A 180 13.30 -9.72 9.13
N VAL A 181 13.98 -8.57 9.07
CA VAL A 181 15.32 -8.38 9.57
C VAL A 181 15.25 -8.18 11.09
N GLY A 182 15.80 -9.05 11.90
CA GLY A 182 15.96 -8.83 13.36
C GLY A 182 15.06 -9.69 14.23
N ASN A 183 15.04 -10.83 14.37
CA ASN A 183 14.49 -11.97 15.08
C ASN A 183 14.15 -13.10 14.11
N ALA A 184 15.10 -13.40 13.23
CA ALA A 184 14.99 -14.44 12.21
C ALA A 184 14.78 -15.85 12.82
N ASN A 185 15.03 -16.01 14.12
CA ASN A 185 14.93 -17.29 14.80
C ASN A 185 13.50 -17.79 15.02
N HIS A 186 12.47 -16.97 14.77
CA HIS A 186 11.09 -17.37 15.08
C HIS A 186 10.11 -17.33 13.90
N ARG A 187 10.50 -16.84 12.71
CA ARG A 187 9.57 -16.80 11.56
C ARG A 187 10.29 -17.04 10.25
N GLY A 188 10.11 -18.19 9.67
CA GLY A 188 10.34 -18.42 8.25
C GLY A 188 11.66 -19.05 7.83
N CYS A 189 12.36 -19.77 8.70
CA CYS A 189 13.40 -20.70 8.26
C CYS A 189 12.79 -22.09 8.07
N LEU A 190 12.73 -22.56 6.82
CA LEU A 190 12.23 -23.91 6.52
C LEU A 190 13.03 -25.01 7.28
N LEU A 191 14.32 -24.79 7.48
CA LEU A 191 15.16 -25.70 8.25
C LEU A 191 14.75 -25.75 9.72
N TYR A 192 14.41 -24.60 10.32
CA TYR A 192 13.94 -24.55 11.71
C TYR A 192 12.56 -25.17 11.89
N THR A 193 11.64 -24.97 10.94
CA THR A 193 10.28 -25.56 11.01
C THR A 193 10.31 -27.08 10.77
N SER A 194 11.23 -27.60 9.97
CA SER A 194 11.39 -29.05 9.81
C SER A 194 12.00 -29.71 11.05
N ASP A 195 12.94 -29.02 11.72
CA ASP A 195 13.58 -29.48 12.94
C ASP A 195 12.58 -29.51 14.14
N ALA A 196 11.74 -28.47 14.23
CA ALA A 196 10.69 -28.41 15.26
C ALA A 196 9.60 -29.46 15.07
N ALA A 197 9.35 -29.90 13.83
CA ALA A 197 8.39 -30.98 13.55
C ALA A 197 8.97 -32.36 13.94
N ASP A 198 10.26 -32.56 13.86
CA ASP A 198 10.95 -33.81 14.23
C ASP A 198 10.99 -34.02 15.77
N GLU A 199 11.07 -32.93 16.55
CA GLU A 199 11.06 -33.01 18.02
C GLU A 199 9.68 -33.35 18.59
N SER A 200 8.59 -33.12 17.85
CA SER A 200 7.22 -33.43 18.30
C SER A 200 6.82 -34.89 18.11
N VAL A 201 7.68 -35.73 17.55
CA VAL A 201 7.42 -37.16 17.25
C VAL A 201 8.27 -38.08 18.14
N ARG A 202 8.95 -37.57 19.17
CA ARG A 202 9.65 -38.38 20.15
C ARG A 202 8.94 -38.46 21.49
#